data_1977087f3d0a15f48a1c063e2519a7db
#
_entry.id   1977087f3d0a15f48a1c063e2519a7db
#
_cell.length_a   1.000
_cell.length_b   1.000
_cell.length_c   1.000
_cell.angle_alpha   90.00
_cell.angle_beta   90.00
_cell.angle_gamma   90.00
#
_symmetry.space_group_name_H-M   'P 1'
#
loop_
_entity.id
_entity.type
_entity.pdbx_description
1 polymer ?
#
loop_
_entity_poly.entity_id
_entity_poly.type
_entity_poly.pdbx_seq_one_letter_code
_entity_poly.pdbx_strand_id
1 'polypeptide(L)'
;MSITTTTHLNFRGDARAALELYRSVFGGEVAVVTYRDAGAVQEQEPAEADQVMWGQVEGESGLRVMAYDVPGCLPWNRGTNAFFVSVRGTCVEEVTGYWQGLSEGATVAADLAPAGWAALYGMLTDRFGVTWVLDVVGQPAGA
;
A
#
# COMPACT_ATOMS: atom_id res chain seq x y z
N MET A 1 7.57 13.94 -20.32
CA MET A 1 7.49 14.07 -18.87
C MET A 1 8.68 13.39 -18.23
N SER A 2 9.38 14.11 -17.38
CA SER A 2 10.67 13.67 -16.87
C SER A 2 10.61 13.20 -15.41
N ILE A 3 9.46 13.26 -14.78
CA ILE A 3 9.32 12.83 -13.38
C ILE A 3 8.17 11.85 -13.20
N THR A 4 8.29 11.04 -12.15
CA THR A 4 7.23 10.13 -11.70
C THR A 4 7.15 10.25 -10.19
N THR A 5 5.94 10.31 -9.66
CA THR A 5 5.74 10.27 -8.22
C THR A 5 5.27 8.89 -7.81
N THR A 6 5.74 8.44 -6.64
CA THR A 6 5.40 7.12 -6.11
C THR A 6 5.14 7.25 -4.62
N THR A 7 4.07 6.62 -4.14
CA THR A 7 3.80 6.58 -2.70
C THR A 7 4.86 5.72 -2.03
N HIS A 8 5.49 6.26 -1.00
CA HIS A 8 6.52 5.56 -0.23
C HIS A 8 5.99 5.25 1.16
N LEU A 9 5.88 3.97 1.48
CA LEU A 9 5.34 3.51 2.75
C LEU A 9 6.48 3.05 3.65
N ASN A 10 6.42 3.43 4.91
CA ASN A 10 7.48 3.13 5.86
C ASN A 10 6.98 2.14 6.91
N PHE A 11 7.72 1.08 7.10
CA PHE A 11 7.41 0.02 8.05
C PHE A 11 8.60 -0.24 8.97
N ARG A 12 8.44 -1.15 9.90
CA ARG A 12 9.56 -1.65 10.70
C ARG A 12 9.39 -3.17 10.83
N GLY A 13 9.88 -3.88 9.80
CA GLY A 13 9.85 -5.33 9.71
C GLY A 13 8.78 -5.89 8.78
N ASP A 14 7.77 -5.12 8.41
CA ASP A 14 6.63 -5.60 7.62
C ASP A 14 6.69 -5.25 6.14
N ALA A 15 7.72 -4.55 5.69
CA ALA A 15 7.74 -4.03 4.31
C ALA A 15 7.58 -5.13 3.25
N ARG A 16 8.31 -6.24 3.39
CA ARG A 16 8.22 -7.34 2.43
C ARG A 16 6.82 -7.94 2.39
N ALA A 17 6.25 -8.22 3.55
CA ALA A 17 4.91 -8.80 3.64
C ALA A 17 3.85 -7.86 3.08
N ALA A 18 3.98 -6.56 3.33
CA ALA A 18 3.08 -5.55 2.80
C ALA A 18 3.16 -5.49 1.28
N LEU A 19 4.36 -5.47 0.71
CA LEU A 19 4.55 -5.46 -0.74
C LEU A 19 3.95 -6.71 -1.39
N GLU A 20 4.09 -7.88 -0.76
CA GLU A 20 3.49 -9.11 -1.27
C GLU A 20 1.97 -9.06 -1.23
N LEU A 21 1.38 -8.48 -0.17
CA LEU A 21 -0.07 -8.28 -0.12
C LEU A 21 -0.52 -7.40 -1.30
N TYR A 22 0.14 -6.27 -1.50
CA TYR A 22 -0.26 -5.34 -2.55
C TYR A 22 -0.11 -5.96 -3.94
N ARG A 23 0.95 -6.74 -4.16
CA ARG A 23 1.09 -7.50 -5.40
C ARG A 23 -0.04 -8.49 -5.59
N SER A 24 -0.43 -9.21 -4.54
CA SER A 24 -1.52 -10.18 -4.64
C SER A 24 -2.86 -9.53 -4.95
N VAL A 25 -3.05 -8.30 -4.48
CA VAL A 25 -4.30 -7.56 -4.68
C VAL A 25 -4.34 -6.87 -6.04
N PHE A 26 -3.27 -6.16 -6.40
CA PHE A 26 -3.26 -5.28 -7.57
C PHE A 26 -2.52 -5.88 -8.77
N GLY A 27 -1.82 -6.99 -8.56
CA GLY A 27 -0.97 -7.56 -9.60
C GLY A 27 0.36 -6.84 -9.70
N GLY A 28 1.16 -7.24 -10.67
CA GLY A 28 2.45 -6.62 -10.92
C GLY A 28 3.60 -7.41 -10.35
N GLU A 29 4.74 -6.76 -10.23
CA GLU A 29 5.99 -7.36 -9.79
C GLU A 29 6.53 -6.67 -8.55
N VAL A 30 7.11 -7.46 -7.66
CA VAL A 30 7.81 -6.97 -6.46
C VAL A 30 9.31 -7.00 -6.72
N ALA A 31 9.98 -5.88 -6.44
CA ALA A 31 11.43 -5.82 -6.40
C ALA A 31 11.84 -5.44 -4.98
N VAL A 32 12.82 -6.11 -4.43
CA VAL A 32 13.30 -5.88 -3.06
C VAL A 32 14.81 -5.90 -3.01
N VAL A 33 15.39 -4.91 -2.34
CA VAL A 33 16.81 -4.89 -1.98
C VAL A 33 16.87 -4.85 -0.46
N THR A 34 17.52 -5.84 0.13
CA THR A 34 17.69 -5.88 1.59
C THR A 34 18.89 -5.05 2.02
N TYR A 35 18.99 -4.77 3.31
CA TYR A 35 20.18 -4.12 3.86
C TYR A 35 21.43 -4.93 3.60
N ARG A 36 21.34 -6.26 3.65
CA ARG A 36 22.45 -7.16 3.34
C ARG A 36 22.87 -7.03 1.87
N ASP A 37 21.90 -7.02 0.95
CA ASP A 37 22.17 -6.92 -0.49
C ASP A 37 22.90 -5.63 -0.84
N ALA A 38 22.58 -4.56 -0.12
CA ALA A 38 23.17 -3.24 -0.35
C ALA A 38 24.52 -3.05 0.38
N GLY A 39 24.94 -4.02 1.20
CA GLY A 39 26.13 -3.88 2.02
C GLY A 39 25.96 -2.87 3.14
N ALA A 40 24.74 -2.59 3.55
CA ALA A 40 24.39 -1.57 4.53
C ALA A 40 24.05 -2.16 5.91
N VAL A 41 24.49 -3.38 6.20
CA VAL A 41 24.25 -4.03 7.48
C VAL A 41 25.10 -3.37 8.56
N GLN A 42 24.45 -2.97 9.64
CA GLN A 42 25.15 -2.44 10.80
C GLN A 42 25.54 -3.58 11.74
N GLU A 43 26.75 -3.54 12.24
CA GLU A 43 27.24 -4.60 13.13
C GLU A 43 26.38 -4.74 14.39
N GLN A 44 25.81 -3.63 14.86
CA GLN A 44 24.97 -3.63 16.06
C GLN A 44 23.55 -4.17 15.82
N GLU A 45 23.15 -4.30 14.56
CA GLU A 45 21.77 -4.67 14.21
C GLU A 45 21.73 -5.79 13.14
N PRO A 46 22.41 -6.92 13.39
CA PRO A 46 22.46 -7.98 12.36
C PRO A 46 21.09 -8.59 12.07
N ALA A 47 20.14 -8.51 13.01
CA ALA A 47 18.78 -9.03 12.80
C ALA A 47 18.02 -8.26 11.73
N GLU A 48 18.42 -7.05 11.41
CA GLU A 48 17.78 -6.22 10.39
C GLU A 48 18.35 -6.45 8.99
N ALA A 49 19.38 -7.30 8.86
CA ALA A 49 20.08 -7.49 7.59
C ALA A 49 19.17 -7.92 6.45
N ASP A 50 18.16 -8.72 6.73
CA ASP A 50 17.25 -9.24 5.72
C ASP A 50 15.99 -8.40 5.57
N GLN A 51 15.88 -7.30 6.31
CA GLN A 51 14.79 -6.34 6.14
C GLN A 51 14.99 -5.53 4.87
N VAL A 52 13.92 -4.89 4.43
CA VAL A 52 13.89 -4.19 3.16
C VAL A 52 14.52 -2.81 3.30
N MET A 53 15.59 -2.56 2.57
CA MET A 53 16.17 -1.22 2.44
C MET A 53 15.44 -0.45 1.33
N TRP A 54 15.08 -1.13 0.25
CA TRP A 54 14.28 -0.57 -0.82
C TRP A 54 13.39 -1.66 -1.39
N GLY A 55 12.13 -1.33 -1.58
CA GLY A 55 11.18 -2.24 -2.21
C GLY A 55 10.15 -1.50 -3.03
N GLN A 56 9.59 -2.17 -4.03
CA GLN A 56 8.59 -1.58 -4.90
C GLN A 56 7.66 -2.65 -5.44
N VAL A 57 6.38 -2.28 -5.56
CA VAL A 57 5.41 -2.99 -6.39
C VAL A 57 5.01 -2.05 -7.51
N GLU A 58 5.07 -2.54 -8.74
CA GLU A 58 4.60 -1.81 -9.89
C GLU A 58 3.74 -2.74 -10.73
N GLY A 59 2.49 -2.38 -10.94
CA GLY A 59 1.52 -3.22 -11.62
C GLY A 59 0.95 -2.60 -12.88
N GLU A 60 0.42 -3.46 -13.75
CA GLU A 60 -0.23 -3.03 -15.00
C GLU A 60 -1.49 -2.21 -14.73
N SER A 61 -2.10 -2.40 -13.58
CA SER A 61 -3.28 -1.63 -13.17
C SER A 61 -2.98 -0.17 -12.88
N GLY A 62 -1.70 0.19 -12.82
CA GLY A 62 -1.28 1.54 -12.50
C GLY A 62 -0.82 1.73 -11.08
N LEU A 63 -0.94 0.71 -10.22
CA LEU A 63 -0.43 0.82 -8.87
C LEU A 63 1.09 0.93 -8.89
N ARG A 64 1.58 1.87 -8.10
CA ARG A 64 3.01 2.01 -7.86
C ARG A 64 3.20 2.43 -6.41
N VAL A 65 3.81 1.56 -5.61
CA VAL A 65 4.17 1.89 -4.23
C VAL A 65 5.58 1.40 -3.98
N MET A 66 6.29 2.17 -3.17
CA MET A 66 7.59 1.80 -2.62
C MET A 66 7.42 1.58 -1.13
N ALA A 67 8.29 0.75 -0.56
CA ALA A 67 8.26 0.51 0.88
C ALA A 67 9.65 0.15 1.37
N TYR A 68 9.93 0.49 2.61
CA TYR A 68 11.16 0.04 3.25
C TYR A 68 10.90 -0.13 4.76
N ASP A 69 11.81 -0.85 5.39
CA ASP A 69 11.81 -0.99 6.84
C ASP A 69 12.74 0.06 7.41
N VAL A 70 12.18 0.97 8.21
CA VAL A 70 12.96 2.01 8.87
C VAL A 70 13.96 1.32 9.81
N PRO A 71 15.28 1.61 9.68
CA PRO A 71 16.26 0.95 10.54
C PRO A 71 16.05 1.33 12.02
N GLY A 72 16.43 0.40 12.90
CA GLY A 72 16.21 0.56 14.34
C GLY A 72 16.89 1.79 14.95
N CYS A 73 17.93 2.32 14.31
CA CYS A 73 18.61 3.53 14.78
C CYS A 73 17.81 4.80 14.53
N LEU A 74 16.74 4.74 13.72
CA LEU A 74 15.88 5.89 13.45
C LEU A 74 14.54 5.71 14.15
N PRO A 75 13.92 6.80 14.63
CA PRO A 75 12.57 6.69 15.19
C PRO A 75 11.56 6.36 14.09
N TRP A 76 10.54 5.61 14.47
CA TRP A 76 9.47 5.26 13.55
C TRP A 76 8.13 5.30 14.27
N ASN A 77 7.12 5.84 13.60
CA ASN A 77 5.75 5.90 14.10
C ASN A 77 4.82 5.89 12.89
N ARG A 78 3.77 5.07 12.93
CA ARG A 78 2.77 5.03 11.85
C ARG A 78 2.03 6.35 11.67
N GLY A 79 1.87 7.09 12.76
CA GLY A 79 0.98 8.22 12.79
C GLY A 79 -0.49 7.79 12.85
N THR A 80 -1.39 8.75 12.91
CA THR A 80 -2.82 8.52 12.92
C THR A 80 -3.46 9.43 11.88
N ASN A 81 -4.01 8.85 10.82
CA ASN A 81 -4.69 9.58 9.75
C ASN A 81 -3.83 10.68 9.11
N ALA A 82 -2.50 10.49 9.12
CA ALA A 82 -1.60 11.51 8.58
C ALA A 82 -1.64 11.56 7.05
N PHE A 83 -1.90 10.42 6.40
CA PHE A 83 -2.06 10.33 4.94
C PHE A 83 -2.80 9.06 4.59
N PHE A 84 -3.38 9.02 3.42
CA PHE A 84 -4.06 7.85 2.88
C PHE A 84 -3.53 7.55 1.49
N VAL A 85 -3.64 6.29 1.06
CA VAL A 85 -3.39 5.92 -0.33
C VAL A 85 -4.74 5.84 -1.02
N SER A 86 -4.92 6.63 -2.06
CA SER A 86 -6.17 6.70 -2.80
C SER A 86 -6.06 5.93 -4.11
N VAL A 87 -6.99 5.00 -4.32
CA VAL A 87 -7.10 4.24 -5.56
C VAL A 87 -8.42 4.62 -6.20
N ARG A 88 -8.35 5.25 -7.36
CA ARG A 88 -9.54 5.68 -8.09
C ARG A 88 -9.60 4.96 -9.42
N GLY A 89 -10.67 4.22 -9.64
CA GLY A 89 -10.88 3.48 -10.87
C GLY A 89 -12.15 3.87 -11.58
N THR A 90 -12.35 3.28 -12.74
CA THR A 90 -13.56 3.49 -13.56
C THR A 90 -14.40 2.21 -13.67
N CYS A 91 -13.88 1.09 -13.19
CA CYS A 91 -14.52 -0.22 -13.30
C CYS A 91 -14.92 -0.74 -11.91
N VAL A 92 -16.21 -0.93 -11.70
CA VAL A 92 -16.77 -1.38 -10.42
C VAL A 92 -16.19 -2.74 -10.03
N GLU A 93 -16.14 -3.67 -10.96
CA GLU A 93 -15.66 -5.04 -10.69
C GLU A 93 -14.19 -5.04 -10.27
N GLU A 94 -13.37 -4.24 -10.94
CA GLU A 94 -11.94 -4.14 -10.62
C GLU A 94 -11.71 -3.59 -9.22
N VAL A 95 -12.35 -2.45 -8.91
CA VAL A 95 -12.18 -1.82 -7.59
C VAL A 95 -12.75 -2.69 -6.47
N THR A 96 -13.87 -3.38 -6.74
CA THR A 96 -14.46 -4.32 -5.77
C THR A 96 -13.48 -5.46 -5.47
N GLY A 97 -12.78 -5.98 -6.49
CA GLY A 97 -11.77 -7.02 -6.31
C GLY A 97 -10.62 -6.54 -5.43
N TYR A 98 -10.13 -5.33 -5.67
CA TYR A 98 -9.08 -4.75 -4.84
C TYR A 98 -9.54 -4.58 -3.39
N TRP A 99 -10.76 -4.11 -3.19
CA TRP A 99 -11.34 -3.95 -1.86
C TRP A 99 -11.38 -5.28 -1.11
N GLN A 100 -11.84 -6.33 -1.78
CA GLN A 100 -11.93 -7.65 -1.17
C GLN A 100 -10.55 -8.15 -0.72
N GLY A 101 -9.54 -7.96 -1.57
CA GLY A 101 -8.17 -8.38 -1.23
C GLY A 101 -7.59 -7.59 -0.07
N LEU A 102 -7.79 -6.29 -0.03
CA LEU A 102 -7.29 -5.44 1.05
C LEU A 102 -8.05 -5.64 2.36
N SER A 103 -9.32 -6.06 2.29
CA SER A 103 -10.19 -6.21 3.47
C SER A 103 -9.75 -7.31 4.40
N GLU A 104 -9.00 -8.29 3.92
CA GLU A 104 -8.58 -9.42 4.72
C GLU A 104 -7.65 -8.96 5.85
N GLY A 105 -8.10 -9.12 7.09
CA GLY A 105 -7.37 -8.65 8.27
C GLY A 105 -7.41 -7.14 8.47
N ALA A 106 -8.20 -6.41 7.70
CA ALA A 106 -8.29 -4.96 7.77
C ALA A 106 -9.32 -4.48 8.76
N THR A 107 -9.23 -3.19 9.11
CA THR A 107 -10.26 -2.47 9.87
C THR A 107 -10.99 -1.55 8.88
N VAL A 108 -12.29 -1.79 8.69
CA VAL A 108 -13.07 -1.01 7.74
C VAL A 108 -13.65 0.21 8.44
N ALA A 109 -13.34 1.40 7.91
CA ALA A 109 -13.89 2.66 8.40
C ALA A 109 -15.19 3.02 7.69
N ALA A 110 -15.27 2.74 6.39
CA ALA A 110 -16.49 2.95 5.60
C ALA A 110 -16.57 1.83 4.56
N ASP A 111 -17.66 1.06 4.59
CA ASP A 111 -17.85 -0.04 3.64
C ASP A 111 -17.91 0.48 2.20
N LEU A 112 -17.39 -0.32 1.26
CA LEU A 112 -17.47 0.02 -0.15
C LEU A 112 -18.93 0.02 -0.60
N ALA A 113 -19.44 1.20 -0.93
CA ALA A 113 -20.85 1.38 -1.27
C ALA A 113 -21.01 2.64 -2.11
N PRO A 114 -22.14 2.77 -2.83
CA PRO A 114 -22.44 4.00 -3.55
C PRO A 114 -22.46 5.21 -2.63
N ALA A 115 -21.95 6.34 -3.12
CA ALA A 115 -21.94 7.60 -2.40
C ALA A 115 -22.49 8.70 -3.30
N GLY A 116 -22.85 9.85 -2.73
CA GLY A 116 -23.43 10.93 -3.49
C GLY A 116 -22.51 11.52 -4.56
N TRP A 117 -21.21 11.30 -4.45
CA TRP A 117 -20.20 11.85 -5.35
C TRP A 117 -19.47 10.80 -6.18
N ALA A 118 -19.75 9.51 -5.97
CA ALA A 118 -19.04 8.43 -6.65
C ALA A 118 -19.92 7.20 -6.80
N ALA A 119 -19.67 6.41 -7.82
CA ALA A 119 -20.38 5.14 -8.01
C ALA A 119 -20.11 4.18 -6.87
N LEU A 120 -18.88 4.15 -6.36
CA LEU A 120 -18.48 3.44 -5.14
C LEU A 120 -17.47 4.28 -4.37
N TYR A 121 -17.50 4.13 -3.07
CA TYR A 121 -16.53 4.74 -2.16
C TYR A 121 -16.38 3.86 -0.92
N GLY A 122 -15.15 3.68 -0.46
CA GLY A 122 -14.89 2.97 0.78
C GLY A 122 -13.55 3.37 1.36
N MET A 123 -13.38 3.10 2.66
CA MET A 123 -12.14 3.38 3.37
C MET A 123 -11.85 2.25 4.35
N LEU A 124 -10.62 1.77 4.34
CA LEU A 124 -10.16 0.78 5.29
C LEU A 124 -8.69 1.01 5.65
N THR A 125 -8.29 0.46 6.80
CA THR A 125 -6.89 0.37 7.17
C THR A 125 -6.49 -1.09 7.07
N ASP A 126 -5.50 -1.39 6.25
CA ASP A 126 -5.09 -2.77 6.01
C ASP A 126 -4.38 -3.36 7.22
N ARG A 127 -4.09 -4.67 7.17
CA ARG A 127 -3.47 -5.37 8.31
C ARG A 127 -2.07 -4.88 8.64
N PHE A 128 -1.46 -4.09 7.77
CA PHE A 128 -0.14 -3.48 8.00
C PHE A 128 -0.22 -2.04 8.49
N GLY A 129 -1.44 -1.51 8.65
CA GLY A 129 -1.66 -0.17 9.18
C GLY A 129 -1.74 0.94 8.16
N VAL A 130 -1.80 0.61 6.87
CA VAL A 130 -1.93 1.60 5.79
C VAL A 130 -3.42 1.82 5.51
N THR A 131 -3.84 3.08 5.50
CA THR A 131 -5.22 3.43 5.20
C THR A 131 -5.39 3.69 3.71
N TRP A 132 -6.36 3.01 3.13
CA TRP A 132 -6.69 3.06 1.71
C TRP A 132 -8.06 3.66 1.52
N VAL A 133 -8.19 4.54 0.54
CA VAL A 133 -9.49 5.04 0.07
C VAL A 133 -9.67 4.51 -1.34
N LEU A 134 -10.73 3.74 -1.57
CA LEU A 134 -11.04 3.20 -2.88
C LEU A 134 -12.34 3.84 -3.37
N ASP A 135 -12.33 4.32 -4.61
CA ASP A 135 -13.55 4.84 -5.20
C ASP A 135 -13.63 4.53 -6.70
N VAL A 136 -14.84 4.55 -7.21
CA VAL A 136 -15.11 4.45 -8.64
C VAL A 136 -15.70 5.77 -9.09
N VAL A 137 -15.09 6.36 -10.10
CA VAL A 137 -15.50 7.63 -10.66
C VAL A 137 -16.88 7.48 -11.32
N GLY A 138 -17.69 8.51 -11.24
CA GLY A 138 -18.98 8.54 -11.86
C GLY A 138 -20.10 8.69 -10.83
N GLN A 139 -21.33 8.69 -11.31
CA GLN A 139 -22.50 8.84 -10.44
C GLN A 139 -23.00 7.47 -9.98
N PRO A 140 -23.58 7.40 -8.78
CA PRO A 140 -24.21 6.18 -8.31
C PRO A 140 -25.29 5.70 -9.28
N ALA A 141 -25.53 4.38 -9.27
CA ALA A 141 -26.60 3.81 -10.09
C ALA A 141 -27.95 4.47 -9.75
N GLY A 142 -28.68 4.87 -10.75
CA GLY A 142 -29.96 5.54 -10.58
C GLY A 142 -29.88 7.04 -10.40
N ALA A 143 -28.70 7.62 -10.47
CA ALA A 143 -28.54 9.07 -10.37
C ALA A 143 -28.74 9.76 -11.73
#